data_b2a82a86948b4cd9ced45c26d93dc4b5
#
_entry.id   b2a82a86948b4cd9ced45c26d93dc4b5
#
_cell.length_a   1.000
_cell.length_b   1.000
_cell.length_c   1.000
_cell.angle_alpha   90.00
_cell.angle_beta   90.00
_cell.angle_gamma   90.00
#
_symmetry.space_group_name_H-M   'P 1'
#
loop_
_entity.id
_entity.type
_entity.pdbx_description
1 polymer ?
#
loop_
_entity_poly.entity_id
_entity_poly.type
_entity_poly.pdbx_seq_one_letter_code
_entity_poly.pdbx_strand_id
1 'polypeptide(L)'
;KRLKDYIFEILEESGKIFDLKSSAPETKKMPLKTSAPAGGLQILKNTLELFLIYLLERDTLKADPPVVFLPKKDDAETLISKVKNMLSSAVYESVSVNDICEKTHYSRSYLFREFKNFTGKGIMEYYNDLKIAEAKKLLENTDLSVAEISEKLCFDTPSYFCRQFKRLTAKTPLQYRKSNE
;
A
#
# COMPACT_ATOMS: atom_id res chain seq x y z
N LYS A 1 17.54 20.98 -16.31
CA LYS A 1 17.99 19.84 -15.49
C LYS A 1 16.87 18.80 -15.33
N ARG A 2 15.65 19.21 -14.94
CA ARG A 2 14.48 18.35 -14.71
C ARG A 2 13.94 17.63 -15.95
N LEU A 3 13.91 18.29 -17.12
CA LEU A 3 13.44 17.67 -18.37
C LEU A 3 14.32 16.48 -18.80
N LYS A 4 15.64 16.65 -18.67
CA LYS A 4 16.60 15.59 -18.95
C LYS A 4 16.43 14.38 -18.02
N ASP A 5 16.10 14.63 -16.75
CA ASP A 5 15.91 13.60 -15.75
C ASP A 5 14.67 12.74 -16.07
N TYR A 6 13.55 13.34 -16.51
CA TYR A 6 12.37 12.62 -16.98
C TYR A 6 12.63 11.78 -18.23
N ILE A 7 13.31 12.37 -19.23
CA ILE A 7 13.65 11.64 -20.45
C ILE A 7 14.54 10.44 -20.14
N PHE A 8 15.55 10.63 -19.27
CA PHE A 8 16.44 9.56 -18.87
C PHE A 8 15.70 8.43 -18.17
N GLU A 9 14.79 8.75 -17.28
CA GLU A 9 13.97 7.79 -16.53
C GLU A 9 13.02 7.00 -17.44
N ILE A 10 12.34 7.68 -18.39
CA ILE A 10 11.49 7.03 -19.39
C ILE A 10 12.32 6.05 -20.23
N LEU A 11 13.53 6.44 -20.65
CA LEU A 11 14.41 5.59 -21.43
C LEU A 11 14.90 4.38 -20.61
N GLU A 12 15.26 4.58 -19.35
CA GLU A 12 15.68 3.50 -18.45
C GLU A 12 14.56 2.51 -18.21
N GLU A 13 13.36 2.96 -17.85
CA GLU A 13 12.19 2.10 -17.63
C GLU A 13 11.76 1.39 -18.92
N SER A 14 11.76 2.08 -20.05
CA SER A 14 11.45 1.45 -21.34
C SER A 14 12.45 0.35 -21.71
N GLY A 15 13.73 0.54 -21.40
CA GLY A 15 14.79 -0.45 -21.60
C GLY A 15 14.65 -1.71 -20.72
N LYS A 16 13.99 -1.60 -19.57
CA LYS A 16 13.65 -2.76 -18.71
C LYS A 16 12.49 -3.59 -19.26
N ILE A 17 11.57 -2.96 -19.98
CA ILE A 17 10.28 -3.53 -20.40
C ILE A 17 10.34 -4.06 -21.85
N PHE A 18 10.94 -3.28 -22.76
CA PHE A 18 10.96 -3.58 -24.18
C PHE A 18 12.32 -4.11 -24.65
N ASP A 19 12.29 -5.01 -25.61
CA ASP A 19 13.49 -5.43 -26.32
C ASP A 19 13.80 -4.47 -27.47
N LEU A 20 14.57 -3.43 -27.18
CA LEU A 20 14.93 -2.38 -28.14
C LEU A 20 15.88 -2.86 -29.28
N LYS A 21 16.48 -4.06 -29.14
CA LYS A 21 17.38 -4.64 -30.14
C LYS A 21 16.65 -5.52 -31.17
N SER A 22 15.43 -5.94 -30.86
CA SER A 22 14.64 -6.89 -31.65
C SER A 22 13.64 -6.22 -32.61
N SER A 23 13.74 -4.91 -32.85
CA SER A 23 12.81 -4.20 -33.74
C SER A 23 13.03 -4.56 -35.20
N ALA A 24 12.27 -5.53 -35.69
CA ALA A 24 12.09 -5.71 -37.13
C ALA A 24 11.29 -4.50 -37.68
N PRO A 25 11.68 -3.92 -38.84
CA PRO A 25 11.09 -2.67 -39.34
C PRO A 25 9.62 -2.76 -39.77
N GLU A 26 8.98 -3.92 -39.66
CA GLU A 26 7.61 -4.16 -40.15
C GLU A 26 6.54 -4.28 -39.09
N THR A 27 6.89 -4.32 -37.80
CA THR A 27 5.89 -4.48 -36.73
C THR A 27 5.61 -3.19 -35.96
N LYS A 28 4.36 -2.72 -35.98
CA LYS A 28 3.88 -1.56 -35.22
C LYS A 28 3.90 -1.77 -33.68
N LYS A 29 4.36 -2.93 -33.18
CA LYS A 29 4.36 -3.26 -31.76
C LYS A 29 5.79 -3.62 -31.32
N MET A 30 6.31 -2.91 -30.32
CA MET A 30 7.55 -3.28 -29.65
C MET A 30 7.36 -4.56 -28.84
N PRO A 31 8.21 -5.59 -29.01
CA PRO A 31 8.12 -6.81 -28.22
C PRO A 31 8.50 -6.54 -26.76
N LEU A 32 7.72 -7.12 -25.86
CA LEU A 32 8.01 -7.11 -24.43
C LEU A 32 9.09 -8.13 -24.10
N LYS A 33 10.01 -7.79 -23.21
CA LYS A 33 10.97 -8.75 -22.67
C LYS A 33 10.24 -9.78 -21.82
N THR A 34 10.65 -11.05 -21.91
CA THR A 34 10.14 -12.14 -21.06
C THR A 34 10.41 -11.90 -19.55
N SER A 35 11.43 -11.09 -19.27
CA SER A 35 11.84 -10.69 -17.91
C SER A 35 11.28 -9.33 -17.48
N ALA A 36 10.30 -8.77 -18.22
CA ALA A 36 9.72 -7.48 -17.88
C ALA A 36 9.09 -7.52 -16.46
N PRO A 37 9.37 -6.53 -15.60
CA PRO A 37 8.85 -6.52 -14.24
C PRO A 37 7.33 -6.39 -14.25
N ALA A 38 6.64 -7.13 -13.37
CA ALA A 38 5.21 -7.01 -13.18
C ALA A 38 4.84 -5.55 -12.85
N GLY A 39 3.93 -4.97 -13.63
CA GLY A 39 3.54 -3.55 -13.47
C GLY A 39 4.46 -2.54 -14.17
N GLY A 40 5.54 -2.95 -14.83
CA GLY A 40 6.46 -2.05 -15.53
C GLY A 40 5.78 -1.19 -16.60
N LEU A 41 4.84 -1.76 -17.37
CA LEU A 41 4.03 -1.00 -18.33
C LEU A 41 3.20 0.11 -17.66
N GLN A 42 2.66 -0.14 -16.47
CA GLN A 42 1.90 0.85 -15.72
C GLN A 42 2.80 1.97 -15.20
N ILE A 43 4.00 1.64 -14.76
CA ILE A 43 5.00 2.64 -14.33
C ILE A 43 5.38 3.53 -15.51
N LEU A 44 5.70 2.94 -16.65
CA LEU A 44 6.06 3.68 -17.87
C LEU A 44 4.90 4.58 -18.32
N LYS A 45 3.66 4.07 -18.32
CA LYS A 45 2.47 4.85 -18.65
C LYS A 45 2.31 6.05 -17.73
N ASN A 46 2.38 5.84 -16.42
CA ASN A 46 2.24 6.91 -15.43
C ASN A 46 3.34 7.97 -15.59
N THR A 47 4.59 7.55 -15.84
CA THR A 47 5.72 8.46 -16.07
C THR A 47 5.53 9.28 -17.33
N LEU A 48 5.04 8.68 -18.42
CA LEU A 48 4.70 9.38 -19.65
C LEU A 48 3.54 10.37 -19.48
N GLU A 49 2.48 9.97 -18.79
CA GLU A 49 1.34 10.87 -18.50
C GLU A 49 1.79 12.09 -17.71
N LEU A 50 2.61 11.90 -16.67
CA LEU A 50 3.16 12.99 -15.87
C LEU A 50 4.11 13.88 -16.67
N PHE A 51 4.91 13.31 -17.55
CA PHE A 51 5.77 14.07 -18.46
C PHE A 51 4.95 14.92 -19.43
N LEU A 52 3.85 14.37 -19.99
CA LEU A 52 2.94 15.11 -20.85
C LEU A 52 2.24 16.26 -20.12
N ILE A 53 1.74 15.99 -18.89
CA ILE A 53 1.17 17.03 -18.03
C ILE A 53 2.19 18.14 -17.78
N TYR A 54 3.42 17.79 -17.42
CA TYR A 54 4.51 18.74 -17.24
C TYR A 54 4.79 19.59 -18.48
N LEU A 55 4.75 19.00 -19.67
CA LEU A 55 4.95 19.74 -20.94
C LEU A 55 3.79 20.72 -21.20
N LEU A 56 2.55 20.28 -20.95
CA LEU A 56 1.35 21.09 -21.16
C LEU A 56 1.28 22.26 -20.17
N GLU A 57 1.64 22.02 -18.90
CA GLU A 57 1.65 23.05 -17.87
C GLU A 57 2.79 24.05 -18.03
N ARG A 58 3.91 23.65 -18.63
CA ARG A 58 5.06 24.54 -18.86
C ARG A 58 4.73 25.74 -19.76
N ASP A 59 3.78 25.58 -20.68
CA ASP A 59 3.36 26.65 -21.58
C ASP A 59 2.32 27.58 -20.91
N THR A 60 1.70 27.15 -19.79
CA THR A 60 0.62 27.91 -19.13
C THR A 60 1.03 28.53 -17.80
N LEU A 61 2.05 28.03 -17.11
CA LEU A 61 2.39 28.46 -15.75
C LEU A 61 3.90 28.67 -15.56
N LYS A 62 4.28 29.86 -15.08
CA LYS A 62 5.61 30.15 -14.50
C LYS A 62 5.81 29.50 -13.12
N ALA A 63 4.98 28.54 -12.75
CA ALA A 63 5.05 27.85 -11.47
C ALA A 63 5.92 26.59 -11.56
N ASP A 64 6.62 26.29 -10.48
CA ASP A 64 7.37 25.04 -10.37
C ASP A 64 6.47 23.82 -10.62
N PRO A 65 6.93 22.85 -11.45
CA PRO A 65 6.13 21.66 -11.73
C PRO A 65 5.87 20.85 -10.45
N PRO A 66 4.74 20.13 -10.39
CA PRO A 66 4.49 19.24 -9.29
C PRO A 66 5.66 18.28 -9.15
N VAL A 67 6.19 18.17 -7.95
CA VAL A 67 7.28 17.22 -7.66
C VAL A 67 6.68 15.83 -7.73
N VAL A 68 6.90 15.14 -8.83
CA VAL A 68 6.62 13.71 -8.90
C VAL A 68 7.67 13.03 -8.03
N PHE A 69 7.28 12.73 -6.81
CA PHE A 69 8.06 11.87 -5.95
C PHE A 69 8.02 10.45 -6.51
N LEU A 70 9.05 10.06 -7.27
CA LEU A 70 9.43 8.66 -7.30
C LEU A 70 10.17 8.42 -5.99
N PRO A 71 9.59 7.66 -5.07
CA PRO A 71 10.18 7.52 -3.76
C PRO A 71 11.51 6.76 -3.87
N LYS A 72 12.59 7.38 -3.38
CA LYS A 72 13.85 6.68 -3.14
C LYS A 72 13.58 5.53 -2.15
N LYS A 73 14.41 4.51 -2.15
CA LYS A 73 14.27 3.34 -1.26
C LYS A 73 14.18 3.73 0.23
N ASP A 74 14.84 4.81 0.61
CA ASP A 74 14.80 5.39 1.96
C ASP A 74 13.43 6.01 2.31
N ASP A 75 12.70 6.51 1.28
CA ASP A 75 11.36 7.06 1.46
C ASP A 75 10.32 5.94 1.71
N ALA A 76 10.54 4.73 1.16
CA ALA A 76 9.63 3.61 1.34
C ALA A 76 9.60 3.11 2.79
N GLU A 77 10.76 3.00 3.46
CA GLU A 77 10.86 2.58 4.87
C GLU A 77 10.17 3.59 5.79
N THR A 78 10.41 4.88 5.55
CA THR A 78 9.76 5.99 6.26
C THR A 78 8.25 5.97 6.04
N LEU A 79 7.80 5.74 4.82
CA LEU A 79 6.38 5.60 4.49
C LEU A 79 5.74 4.44 5.23
N ILE A 80 6.36 3.26 5.21
CA ILE A 80 5.84 2.06 5.88
C ILE A 80 5.77 2.27 7.40
N SER A 81 6.78 2.92 7.99
CA SER A 81 6.77 3.29 9.41
C SER A 81 5.63 4.26 9.72
N LYS A 82 5.38 5.25 8.87
CA LYS A 82 4.24 6.18 8.99
C LYS A 82 2.91 5.43 8.93
N VAL A 83 2.73 4.53 7.97
CA VAL A 83 1.50 3.72 7.85
C VAL A 83 1.30 2.83 9.07
N LYS A 84 2.34 2.15 9.56
CA LYS A 84 2.27 1.34 10.79
C LYS A 84 1.83 2.17 12.00
N ASN A 85 2.41 3.35 12.17
CA ASN A 85 2.03 4.25 13.27
C ASN A 85 0.57 4.72 13.16
N MET A 86 0.12 5.07 11.95
CA MET A 86 -1.28 5.43 11.69
C MET A 86 -2.24 4.29 12.06
N LEU A 87 -1.93 3.06 11.66
CA LEU A 87 -2.74 1.89 11.98
C LEU A 87 -2.74 1.57 13.48
N SER A 88 -1.60 1.71 14.15
CA SER A 88 -1.48 1.46 15.58
C SER A 88 -2.25 2.50 16.42
N SER A 89 -2.25 3.76 16.03
CA SER A 89 -3.00 4.82 16.72
C SER A 89 -4.51 4.72 16.49
N ALA A 90 -4.94 4.10 15.40
CA ALA A 90 -6.33 4.00 14.98
C ALA A 90 -6.97 2.63 15.28
N VAL A 91 -6.44 1.84 16.23
CA VAL A 91 -6.95 0.47 16.52
C VAL A 91 -8.43 0.46 16.92
N TYR A 92 -8.90 1.52 17.53
CA TYR A 92 -10.29 1.73 17.95
C TYR A 92 -11.15 2.48 16.94
N GLU A 93 -10.64 2.68 15.73
CA GLU A 93 -11.31 3.40 14.65
C GLU A 93 -11.59 2.49 13.46
N SER A 94 -12.40 2.96 12.53
CA SER A 94 -12.55 2.34 11.22
C SER A 94 -11.62 3.05 10.24
N VAL A 95 -10.62 2.37 9.74
CA VAL A 95 -9.65 2.91 8.76
C VAL A 95 -9.85 2.21 7.43
N SER A 96 -10.07 2.99 6.38
CA SER A 96 -10.10 2.48 5.01
C SER A 96 -8.73 2.66 4.31
N VAL A 97 -8.50 1.90 3.27
CA VAL A 97 -7.30 2.07 2.44
C VAL A 97 -7.26 3.44 1.77
N ASN A 98 -8.43 4.00 1.44
CA ASN A 98 -8.52 5.32 0.84
C ASN A 98 -8.02 6.40 1.80
N ASP A 99 -8.38 6.32 3.09
CA ASP A 99 -7.90 7.26 4.12
C ASP A 99 -6.37 7.25 4.22
N ILE A 100 -5.77 6.05 4.10
CA ILE A 100 -4.31 5.90 4.12
C ILE A 100 -3.69 6.54 2.87
N CYS A 101 -4.29 6.31 1.69
CA CYS A 101 -3.84 6.92 0.44
C CYS A 101 -3.89 8.44 0.50
N GLU A 102 -4.99 9.02 0.98
CA GLU A 102 -5.18 10.45 1.14
C GLU A 102 -4.15 11.07 2.11
N LYS A 103 -3.97 10.46 3.28
CA LYS A 103 -3.02 10.95 4.30
C LYS A 103 -1.55 10.78 3.90
N THR A 104 -1.24 9.84 3.05
CA THR A 104 0.14 9.56 2.62
C THR A 104 0.47 10.17 1.27
N HIS A 105 -0.53 10.55 0.46
CA HIS A 105 -0.41 11.03 -0.92
C HIS A 105 0.24 10.02 -1.87
N TYR A 106 0.15 8.71 -1.55
CA TYR A 106 0.62 7.65 -2.42
C TYR A 106 -0.54 6.87 -3.04
N SER A 107 -0.31 6.32 -4.23
CA SER A 107 -1.30 5.49 -4.90
C SER A 107 -1.50 4.18 -4.13
N ARG A 108 -2.74 3.64 -4.20
CA ARG A 108 -3.10 2.36 -3.59
C ARG A 108 -2.16 1.22 -4.01
N SER A 109 -1.87 1.12 -5.30
CA SER A 109 -0.99 0.06 -5.85
C SER A 109 0.41 0.12 -5.28
N TYR A 110 0.98 1.32 -5.15
CA TYR A 110 2.29 1.54 -4.56
C TYR A 110 2.30 1.14 -3.08
N LEU A 111 1.35 1.65 -2.29
CA LEU A 111 1.22 1.34 -0.87
C LEU A 111 1.11 -0.16 -0.61
N PHE A 112 0.24 -0.87 -1.35
CA PHE A 112 0.06 -2.31 -1.18
C PHE A 112 1.33 -3.09 -1.48
N ARG A 113 2.02 -2.74 -2.56
CA ARG A 113 3.26 -3.40 -2.96
C ARG A 113 4.35 -3.19 -1.92
N GLU A 114 4.64 -1.94 -1.57
CA GLU A 114 5.72 -1.62 -0.63
C GLU A 114 5.42 -2.15 0.77
N PHE A 115 4.18 -1.99 1.25
CA PHE A 115 3.81 -2.50 2.57
C PHE A 115 3.96 -4.03 2.66
N LYS A 116 3.54 -4.76 1.63
CA LYS A 116 3.71 -6.22 1.56
C LYS A 116 5.17 -6.63 1.45
N ASN A 117 5.98 -5.91 0.67
CA ASN A 117 7.41 -6.17 0.54
C ASN A 117 8.15 -6.01 1.89
N PHE A 118 7.82 -4.98 2.67
CA PHE A 118 8.47 -4.69 3.94
C PHE A 118 7.93 -5.52 5.12
N THR A 119 6.64 -5.85 5.13
CA THR A 119 6.00 -6.50 6.29
C THR A 119 5.69 -7.98 6.07
N GLY A 120 5.75 -8.45 4.82
CA GLY A 120 5.29 -9.78 4.41
C GLY A 120 3.75 -9.91 4.38
N LYS A 121 2.99 -8.89 4.81
CA LYS A 121 1.54 -8.92 4.98
C LYS A 121 0.86 -7.77 4.24
N GLY A 122 -0.42 -7.95 3.89
CA GLY A 122 -1.24 -6.85 3.39
C GLY A 122 -1.57 -5.83 4.49
N ILE A 123 -1.84 -4.57 4.11
CA ILE A 123 -2.15 -3.48 5.04
C ILE A 123 -3.31 -3.84 5.98
N MET A 124 -4.44 -4.30 5.42
CA MET A 124 -5.63 -4.65 6.23
C MET A 124 -5.44 -5.92 7.05
N GLU A 125 -4.60 -6.84 6.60
CA GLU A 125 -4.22 -8.02 7.38
C GLU A 125 -3.39 -7.62 8.60
N TYR A 126 -2.40 -6.76 8.40
CA TYR A 126 -1.60 -6.19 9.48
C TYR A 126 -2.47 -5.40 10.48
N TYR A 127 -3.43 -4.62 9.98
CA TYR A 127 -4.35 -3.88 10.83
C TYR A 127 -5.26 -4.80 11.67
N ASN A 128 -5.76 -5.88 11.07
CA ASN A 128 -6.51 -6.90 11.81
C ASN A 128 -5.65 -7.57 12.89
N ASP A 129 -4.37 -7.84 12.61
CA ASP A 129 -3.46 -8.40 13.62
C ASP A 129 -3.31 -7.46 14.83
N LEU A 130 -3.20 -6.14 14.61
CA LEU A 130 -3.16 -5.14 15.69
C LEU A 130 -4.46 -5.15 16.50
N LYS A 131 -5.62 -5.15 15.83
CA LYS A 131 -6.92 -5.23 16.51
C LYS A 131 -7.08 -6.50 17.33
N ILE A 132 -6.62 -7.65 16.82
CA ILE A 132 -6.66 -8.91 17.58
C ILE A 132 -5.69 -8.89 18.76
N ALA A 133 -4.52 -8.27 18.63
CA ALA A 133 -3.61 -8.10 19.77
C ALA A 133 -4.22 -7.24 20.87
N GLU A 134 -4.95 -6.19 20.50
CA GLU A 134 -5.69 -5.36 21.48
C GLU A 134 -6.89 -6.10 22.06
N ALA A 135 -7.61 -6.90 21.26
CA ALA A 135 -8.70 -7.74 21.73
C ALA A 135 -8.26 -8.71 22.84
N LYS A 136 -7.05 -9.28 22.75
CA LYS A 136 -6.49 -10.14 23.81
C LYS A 136 -6.39 -9.38 25.13
N LYS A 137 -5.85 -8.17 25.12
CA LYS A 137 -5.74 -7.32 26.32
C LYS A 137 -7.12 -6.99 26.91
N LEU A 138 -8.10 -6.67 26.05
CA LEU A 138 -9.46 -6.40 26.52
C LEU A 138 -10.12 -7.63 27.13
N LEU A 139 -9.89 -8.82 26.54
CA LEU A 139 -10.41 -10.07 27.08
C LEU A 139 -9.79 -10.45 28.45
N GLU A 140 -8.52 -10.09 28.67
CA GLU A 140 -7.76 -10.38 29.88
C GLU A 140 -8.05 -9.38 31.02
N ASN A 141 -8.26 -8.12 30.67
CA ASN A 141 -8.27 -7.02 31.66
C ASN A 141 -9.65 -6.38 31.86
N THR A 142 -10.69 -6.87 31.17
CA THR A 142 -12.05 -6.28 31.27
C THR A 142 -13.13 -7.35 31.21
N ASP A 143 -14.30 -7.02 31.77
CA ASP A 143 -15.51 -7.86 31.74
C ASP A 143 -16.35 -7.61 30.45
N LEU A 144 -15.85 -6.87 29.48
CA LEU A 144 -16.57 -6.59 28.23
C LEU A 144 -16.95 -7.88 27.51
N SER A 145 -18.20 -7.95 27.06
CA SER A 145 -18.66 -9.06 26.25
C SER A 145 -17.92 -9.11 24.90
N VAL A 146 -17.93 -10.26 24.25
CA VAL A 146 -17.33 -10.46 22.92
C VAL A 146 -17.93 -9.49 21.89
N ALA A 147 -19.23 -9.18 22.00
CA ALA A 147 -19.91 -8.24 21.12
C ALA A 147 -19.41 -6.80 21.35
N GLU A 148 -19.30 -6.37 22.60
CA GLU A 148 -18.79 -5.03 22.96
C GLU A 148 -17.32 -4.86 22.53
N ILE A 149 -16.48 -5.89 22.67
CA ILE A 149 -15.09 -5.85 22.18
C ILE A 149 -15.05 -5.73 20.65
N SER A 150 -15.90 -6.48 19.94
CA SER A 150 -16.02 -6.39 18.48
C SER A 150 -16.41 -4.99 18.02
N GLU A 151 -17.40 -4.38 18.67
CA GLU A 151 -17.87 -3.04 18.39
C GLU A 151 -16.79 -2.00 18.72
N LYS A 152 -16.18 -2.08 19.90
CA LYS A 152 -15.11 -1.18 20.35
C LYS A 152 -13.91 -1.17 19.41
N LEU A 153 -13.59 -2.32 18.81
CA LEU A 153 -12.51 -2.45 17.84
C LEU A 153 -12.99 -2.24 16.40
N CYS A 154 -14.19 -1.74 16.18
CA CYS A 154 -14.77 -1.45 14.87
C CYS A 154 -14.62 -2.63 13.88
N PHE A 155 -15.02 -3.83 14.30
CA PHE A 155 -15.23 -4.94 13.38
C PHE A 155 -16.65 -4.87 12.81
N ASP A 156 -16.82 -5.17 11.52
CA ASP A 156 -18.12 -5.11 10.84
C ASP A 156 -19.19 -5.96 11.51
N THR A 157 -18.80 -7.12 12.03
CA THR A 157 -19.72 -8.01 12.79
C THR A 157 -18.96 -8.80 13.87
N PRO A 158 -19.61 -9.14 14.99
CA PRO A 158 -19.03 -10.03 16.00
C PRO A 158 -18.63 -11.41 15.43
N SER A 159 -19.37 -11.91 14.47
CA SER A 159 -19.05 -13.18 13.78
C SER A 159 -17.75 -13.10 12.99
N TYR A 160 -17.52 -11.99 12.30
CA TYR A 160 -16.27 -11.75 11.60
C TYR A 160 -15.09 -11.63 12.58
N PHE A 161 -15.28 -10.88 13.66
CA PHE A 161 -14.31 -10.79 14.75
C PHE A 161 -13.94 -12.16 15.32
N CYS A 162 -14.91 -12.97 15.73
CA CYS A 162 -14.67 -14.32 16.27
C CYS A 162 -13.88 -15.20 15.31
N ARG A 163 -14.19 -15.15 14.02
CA ARG A 163 -13.47 -15.90 12.98
C ARG A 163 -12.01 -15.44 12.83
N GLN A 164 -11.77 -14.12 12.79
CA GLN A 164 -10.42 -13.56 12.73
C GLN A 164 -9.62 -13.88 14.00
N PHE A 165 -10.23 -13.72 15.15
CA PHE A 165 -9.60 -14.04 16.43
C PHE A 165 -9.18 -15.52 16.49
N LYS A 166 -10.08 -16.45 16.15
CA LYS A 166 -9.77 -17.89 16.10
C LYS A 166 -8.68 -18.22 15.07
N ARG A 167 -8.69 -17.56 13.91
CA ARG A 167 -7.65 -17.76 12.87
C ARG A 167 -6.25 -17.42 13.39
N LEU A 168 -6.12 -16.34 14.19
CA LEU A 168 -4.83 -15.83 14.66
C LEU A 168 -4.38 -16.42 16.00
N THR A 169 -5.32 -16.93 16.81
CA THR A 169 -5.02 -17.42 18.17
C THR A 169 -5.26 -18.91 18.37
N ALA A 170 -5.84 -19.58 17.36
CA ALA A 170 -6.34 -20.96 17.40
C ALA A 170 -7.47 -21.20 18.41
N LYS A 171 -7.87 -20.21 19.22
CA LYS A 171 -8.94 -20.26 20.22
C LYS A 171 -10.05 -19.29 19.87
N THR A 172 -11.30 -19.57 20.30
CA THR A 172 -12.35 -18.55 20.26
C THR A 172 -12.11 -17.49 21.35
N PRO A 173 -12.67 -16.25 21.22
CA PRO A 173 -12.54 -15.22 22.27
C PRO A 173 -12.96 -15.72 23.65
N LEU A 174 -14.06 -16.46 23.75
CA LEU A 174 -14.54 -17.03 25.02
C LEU A 174 -13.61 -18.11 25.58
N GLN A 175 -13.06 -18.97 24.71
CA GLN A 175 -12.05 -19.98 25.13
C GLN A 175 -10.77 -19.30 25.60
N TYR A 176 -10.39 -18.21 24.94
CA TYR A 176 -9.19 -17.45 25.28
C TYR A 176 -9.34 -16.81 26.67
N ARG A 177 -10.47 -16.16 26.96
CA ARG A 177 -10.78 -15.59 28.29
C ARG A 177 -10.67 -16.65 29.38
N LYS A 178 -11.42 -17.76 29.27
CA LYS A 178 -11.40 -18.87 30.24
C LYS A 178 -10.04 -19.53 30.48
N SER A 179 -9.11 -19.38 29.56
CA SER A 179 -7.78 -19.96 29.72
C SER A 179 -6.80 -19.03 30.43
N ASN A 180 -7.20 -17.78 30.71
CA ASN A 180 -6.41 -16.74 31.36
C ASN A 180 -7.02 -16.29 32.70
N GLU A 181 -8.19 -16.82 33.06
CA GLU A 181 -8.76 -16.82 34.42
C GLU A 181 -8.12 -17.91 35.28
#